data_06d1159a20a6ed058383d39806e21a18
#
_entry.id   06d1159a20a6ed058383d39806e21a18
#
_cell.length_a   1.000
_cell.length_b   1.000
_cell.length_c   1.000
_cell.angle_alpha   90.00
_cell.angle_beta   90.00
_cell.angle_gamma   90.00
#
_symmetry.space_group_name_H-M   'P 1'
#
loop_
_entity.id
_entity.type
_entity.pdbx_description
1 polymer ?
#
loop_
_entity_poly.entity_id
_entity_poly.type
_entity_poly.pdbx_seq_one_letter_code
_entity_poly.pdbx_strand_id
1 'polypeptide(L)'
;MNRRELLKLAALSAVPGALGSMSSRAAFAQGSPIQLACPVPMSGPFAANGKYADLGMQLAVKQYGKVLGAPLAYTALDTEGKPATAVRRVQEIAQQKGVRFFAGGILSSESLAMGKEVQKADGVFITTAGADEITGKDCNAATFRWSVPTFGAIEQTVRPLIQILPKAKRWYTITPQYVFGDGLLSAAKAIFKEKGIEHVGNSYHSLAEKEFSGYLTNAAAAQPDVLLILNFGSQSSDTLRQAVSFGMKRNCTILLAWASGLEQFEALGPDICDGVYFGAQYWHGIDSPLNRDLVKRTNAAFKANPNYSLAGSYICSKILLDAMVKAGSADPKKVVAAMEGMKYDGLTGPEEIRKADHQVLKNYYLLKGKPKGRMKNADDYADIVSSGQSFLPVDKTGCKLA
;
A
#
# COMPACT_ATOMS: atom_id res chain seq x y z
N MET A 1 -73.85 -30.76 16.21
CA MET A 1 -73.75 -30.74 14.73
C MET A 1 -72.36 -31.18 14.32
N ASN A 2 -72.32 -32.31 13.64
CA ASN A 2 -71.09 -33.09 13.41
C ASN A 2 -70.25 -32.59 12.23
N ARG A 3 -68.96 -32.68 12.44
CA ARG A 3 -67.85 -32.32 11.50
C ARG A 3 -67.83 -33.06 10.13
N ARG A 4 -68.90 -33.79 9.79
CA ARG A 4 -68.98 -34.67 8.60
C ARG A 4 -69.84 -34.14 7.44
N GLU A 5 -70.43 -32.96 7.52
CA GLU A 5 -71.32 -32.43 6.48
C GLU A 5 -70.78 -31.28 5.65
N LEU A 6 -69.53 -30.90 5.86
CA LEU A 6 -68.87 -29.81 5.13
C LEU A 6 -67.99 -30.29 3.97
N LEU A 7 -68.02 -31.52 3.57
CA LEU A 7 -67.18 -32.13 2.54
C LEU A 7 -67.88 -32.60 1.25
N LYS A 8 -69.07 -32.10 0.99
CA LYS A 8 -69.87 -32.59 -0.18
C LYS A 8 -70.45 -31.52 -1.10
N LEU A 9 -69.76 -30.38 -1.25
CA LEU A 9 -70.13 -29.36 -2.25
C LEU A 9 -68.93 -28.61 -2.80
N ALA A 10 -68.14 -29.26 -3.62
CA ALA A 10 -67.22 -28.61 -4.55
C ALA A 10 -66.79 -29.61 -5.62
N ALA A 11 -67.69 -29.98 -6.50
CA ALA A 11 -67.30 -30.56 -7.81
C ALA A 11 -68.21 -29.97 -8.88
N LEU A 12 -67.59 -29.59 -9.99
CA LEU A 12 -68.07 -29.05 -11.27
C LEU A 12 -68.17 -27.53 -11.40
N SER A 13 -67.09 -26.95 -11.96
CA SER A 13 -67.22 -26.20 -13.22
C SER A 13 -65.81 -25.94 -13.76
N ALA A 14 -65.37 -26.73 -14.73
CA ALA A 14 -64.22 -26.48 -15.57
C ALA A 14 -64.62 -25.45 -16.64
N VAL A 15 -63.88 -24.32 -16.72
CA VAL A 15 -63.85 -23.43 -17.86
C VAL A 15 -62.39 -23.27 -18.26
N PRO A 16 -62.01 -23.61 -19.51
CA PRO A 16 -60.65 -23.36 -20.00
C PRO A 16 -60.59 -21.96 -20.60
N GLY A 17 -59.69 -21.12 -20.11
CA GLY A 17 -59.51 -19.81 -20.72
C GLY A 17 -58.32 -19.03 -20.17
N ALA A 18 -57.31 -18.82 -21.04
CA ALA A 18 -56.25 -17.82 -20.97
C ALA A 18 -55.07 -18.13 -20.03
N LEU A 19 -54.09 -18.82 -20.59
CA LEU A 19 -52.68 -18.72 -20.23
C LEU A 19 -52.20 -17.27 -20.40
N GLY A 20 -52.46 -16.43 -19.44
CA GLY A 20 -51.74 -15.17 -19.23
C GLY A 20 -50.38 -15.51 -18.64
N SER A 21 -49.33 -15.42 -19.46
CA SER A 21 -47.95 -15.46 -19.00
C SER A 21 -47.68 -14.31 -18.01
N MET A 22 -47.93 -14.56 -16.73
CA MET A 22 -47.33 -13.76 -15.67
C MET A 22 -45.82 -13.98 -15.72
N SER A 23 -45.13 -13.16 -16.51
CA SER A 23 -43.69 -12.94 -16.32
C SER A 23 -43.53 -12.49 -14.87
N SER A 24 -43.16 -13.43 -14.01
CA SER A 24 -42.60 -13.13 -12.70
C SER A 24 -41.36 -12.29 -12.95
N ARG A 25 -41.54 -10.98 -12.90
CA ARG A 25 -40.41 -10.10 -12.63
C ARG A 25 -39.84 -10.57 -11.31
N ALA A 26 -38.80 -11.41 -11.39
CA ALA A 26 -37.96 -11.70 -10.24
C ALA A 26 -37.53 -10.34 -9.67
N ALA A 27 -38.17 -9.92 -8.57
CA ALA A 27 -37.63 -8.84 -7.76
C ALA A 27 -36.23 -9.33 -7.39
N PHE A 28 -35.22 -8.74 -8.01
CA PHE A 28 -33.84 -8.90 -7.57
C PHE A 28 -33.84 -8.46 -6.12
N ALA A 29 -33.84 -9.42 -5.20
CA ALA A 29 -33.54 -9.17 -3.81
C ALA A 29 -32.27 -8.33 -3.82
N GLN A 30 -32.28 -7.17 -3.17
CA GLN A 30 -31.06 -6.37 -2.99
C GLN A 30 -30.01 -7.31 -2.43
N GLY A 31 -28.97 -7.63 -3.24
CA GLY A 31 -27.97 -8.61 -2.87
C GLY A 31 -27.33 -8.21 -1.54
N SER A 32 -26.98 -9.19 -0.73
CA SER A 32 -26.23 -8.94 0.51
C SER A 32 -25.01 -8.08 0.21
N PRO A 33 -24.63 -7.13 1.10
CA PRO A 33 -23.48 -6.25 0.87
C PRO A 33 -22.20 -7.05 0.61
N ILE A 34 -21.40 -6.61 -0.38
CA ILE A 34 -20.03 -7.11 -0.54
C ILE A 34 -19.19 -6.52 0.59
N GLN A 35 -18.64 -7.40 1.43
CA GLN A 35 -17.88 -7.04 2.62
C GLN A 35 -16.40 -6.90 2.28
N LEU A 36 -15.79 -5.75 2.64
CA LEU A 36 -14.36 -5.49 2.54
C LEU A 36 -13.78 -5.19 3.92
N ALA A 37 -12.50 -5.43 4.12
CA ALA A 37 -11.78 -5.01 5.32
C ALA A 37 -10.46 -4.30 4.99
N CYS A 38 -10.12 -3.32 5.86
CA CYS A 38 -8.87 -2.57 5.81
C CYS A 38 -8.05 -2.87 7.09
N PRO A 39 -7.20 -3.90 7.07
CA PRO A 39 -6.33 -4.21 8.20
C PRO A 39 -5.10 -3.30 8.16
N VAL A 40 -5.01 -2.34 9.09
CA VAL A 40 -3.94 -1.34 9.18
C VAL A 40 -3.70 -0.95 10.64
N PRO A 41 -2.51 -0.48 11.02
CA PRO A 41 -2.24 -0.01 12.36
C PRO A 41 -2.96 1.32 12.62
N MET A 42 -4.02 1.31 13.42
CA MET A 42 -4.77 2.52 13.82
C MET A 42 -4.27 3.09 15.15
N SER A 43 -3.37 2.37 15.81
CA SER A 43 -2.71 2.73 17.07
C SER A 43 -1.19 2.49 16.98
N GLY A 44 -0.42 3.01 17.94
CA GLY A 44 1.03 2.87 18.00
C GLY A 44 1.81 3.78 17.02
N PRO A 45 3.11 3.48 16.77
CA PRO A 45 4.01 4.35 16.00
C PRO A 45 3.58 4.62 14.54
N PHE A 46 2.78 3.74 13.95
CA PHE A 46 2.32 3.82 12.57
C PHE A 46 0.84 4.24 12.44
N ALA A 47 0.24 4.73 13.53
CA ALA A 47 -1.19 5.09 13.57
C ALA A 47 -1.58 6.14 12.53
N ALA A 48 -0.72 7.11 12.26
CA ALA A 48 -0.98 8.12 11.23
C ALA A 48 -1.13 7.47 9.84
N ASN A 49 -0.22 6.56 9.49
CA ASN A 49 -0.29 5.84 8.22
C ASN A 49 -1.56 5.00 8.10
N GLY A 50 -1.94 4.29 9.18
CA GLY A 50 -3.18 3.50 9.21
C GLY A 50 -4.45 4.35 9.03
N LYS A 51 -4.52 5.50 9.71
CA LYS A 51 -5.65 6.44 9.56
C LYS A 51 -5.78 6.98 8.14
N TYR A 52 -4.68 7.35 7.50
CA TYR A 52 -4.73 7.77 6.09
C TYR A 52 -5.11 6.62 5.14
N ALA A 53 -4.64 5.40 5.40
CA ALA A 53 -5.04 4.23 4.62
C ALA A 53 -6.55 3.95 4.74
N ASP A 54 -7.11 4.09 5.93
CA ASP A 54 -8.56 3.99 6.18
C ASP A 54 -9.35 5.02 5.36
N LEU A 55 -8.90 6.29 5.34
CA LEU A 55 -9.52 7.33 4.50
C LEU A 55 -9.47 6.98 3.00
N GLY A 56 -8.38 6.37 2.54
CA GLY A 56 -8.25 5.91 1.15
C GLY A 56 -9.28 4.85 0.79
N MET A 57 -9.49 3.86 1.65
CA MET A 57 -10.52 2.85 1.44
C MET A 57 -11.93 3.43 1.49
N GLN A 58 -12.22 4.30 2.47
CA GLN A 58 -13.51 5.00 2.54
C GLN A 58 -13.82 5.73 1.23
N LEU A 59 -12.81 6.43 0.68
CA LEU A 59 -12.96 7.17 -0.56
C LEU A 59 -13.29 6.24 -1.75
N ALA A 60 -12.62 5.09 -1.86
CA ALA A 60 -12.89 4.09 -2.89
C ALA A 60 -14.31 3.50 -2.73
N VAL A 61 -14.67 3.05 -1.54
CA VAL A 61 -16.00 2.48 -1.26
C VAL A 61 -17.11 3.49 -1.56
N LYS A 62 -16.93 4.76 -1.17
CA LYS A 62 -17.89 5.84 -1.46
C LYS A 62 -18.01 6.12 -2.95
N GLN A 63 -16.91 6.06 -3.68
CA GLN A 63 -16.89 6.30 -5.13
C GLN A 63 -17.69 5.24 -5.90
N TYR A 64 -17.54 3.96 -5.54
CA TYR A 64 -18.24 2.87 -6.20
C TYR A 64 -19.69 2.74 -5.73
N GLY A 65 -19.95 2.89 -4.44
CA GLY A 65 -21.27 2.73 -3.81
C GLY A 65 -21.81 1.31 -3.93
N LYS A 66 -21.89 0.79 -5.15
CA LYS A 66 -22.36 -0.58 -5.47
C LYS A 66 -21.42 -1.23 -6.50
N VAL A 67 -21.28 -2.56 -6.40
CA VAL A 67 -20.58 -3.41 -7.38
C VAL A 67 -21.47 -4.63 -7.64
N LEU A 68 -21.65 -5.00 -8.91
CA LEU A 68 -22.52 -6.11 -9.34
C LEU A 68 -23.97 -5.97 -8.80
N GLY A 69 -24.45 -4.74 -8.64
CA GLY A 69 -25.77 -4.46 -8.07
C GLY A 69 -25.85 -4.53 -6.54
N ALA A 70 -24.86 -5.07 -5.85
CA ALA A 70 -24.78 -5.15 -4.38
C ALA A 70 -24.13 -3.91 -3.77
N PRO A 71 -24.60 -3.38 -2.64
CA PRO A 71 -23.94 -2.31 -1.91
C PRO A 71 -22.60 -2.79 -1.34
N LEU A 72 -21.68 -1.85 -1.15
CA LEU A 72 -20.40 -2.13 -0.49
C LEU A 72 -20.52 -1.81 1.00
N ALA A 73 -19.97 -2.69 1.83
CA ALA A 73 -19.73 -2.45 3.25
C ALA A 73 -18.25 -2.70 3.56
N TYR A 74 -17.67 -1.90 4.45
CA TYR A 74 -16.29 -2.10 4.82
C TYR A 74 -16.08 -1.96 6.33
N THR A 75 -14.99 -2.55 6.83
CA THR A 75 -14.59 -2.48 8.23
C THR A 75 -13.09 -2.21 8.31
N ALA A 76 -12.70 -1.14 9.01
CA ALA A 76 -11.31 -0.93 9.41
C ALA A 76 -10.95 -1.88 10.57
N LEU A 77 -9.75 -2.46 10.53
CA LEU A 77 -9.25 -3.38 11.54
C LEU A 77 -7.94 -2.84 12.10
N ASP A 78 -7.91 -2.46 13.38
CA ASP A 78 -6.67 -2.05 14.03
C ASP A 78 -5.75 -3.26 14.26
N THR A 79 -4.61 -3.27 13.58
CA THR A 79 -3.57 -4.30 13.69
C THR A 79 -2.57 -3.98 14.81
N GLU A 80 -2.61 -2.78 15.38
CA GLU A 80 -1.69 -2.26 16.40
C GLU A 80 -0.21 -2.27 15.96
N GLY A 81 0.10 -2.49 14.69
CA GLY A 81 1.47 -2.70 14.21
C GLY A 81 2.06 -4.05 14.64
N LYS A 82 1.23 -5.02 15.01
CA LYS A 82 1.65 -6.33 15.55
C LYS A 82 1.13 -7.48 14.68
N PRO A 83 2.01 -8.35 14.15
CA PRO A 83 1.59 -9.46 13.30
C PRO A 83 0.56 -10.39 13.96
N ALA A 84 0.70 -10.69 15.25
CA ALA A 84 -0.24 -11.56 15.97
C ALA A 84 -1.64 -10.93 16.08
N THR A 85 -1.73 -9.61 16.35
CA THR A 85 -3.02 -8.90 16.37
C THR A 85 -3.63 -8.87 14.97
N ALA A 86 -2.83 -8.58 13.94
CA ALA A 86 -3.26 -8.55 12.55
C ALA A 86 -3.88 -9.88 12.11
N VAL A 87 -3.20 -11.00 12.39
CA VAL A 87 -3.69 -12.37 12.13
C VAL A 87 -5.04 -12.60 12.82
N ARG A 88 -5.12 -12.34 14.13
CA ARG A 88 -6.35 -12.54 14.90
C ARG A 88 -7.51 -11.73 14.33
N ARG A 89 -7.30 -10.45 13.97
CA ARG A 89 -8.33 -9.58 13.38
C ARG A 89 -8.83 -10.10 12.03
N VAL A 90 -7.92 -10.58 11.17
CA VAL A 90 -8.30 -11.19 9.88
C VAL A 90 -9.12 -12.45 10.11
N GLN A 91 -8.69 -13.35 11.02
CA GLN A 91 -9.42 -14.57 11.35
C GLN A 91 -10.83 -14.29 11.88
N GLU A 92 -10.93 -13.37 12.86
CA GLU A 92 -12.20 -12.98 13.46
C GLU A 92 -13.22 -12.50 12.40
N ILE A 93 -12.83 -11.56 11.55
CA ILE A 93 -13.77 -10.97 10.58
C ILE A 93 -14.10 -11.94 9.43
N ALA A 94 -13.12 -12.77 9.03
CA ALA A 94 -13.35 -13.80 8.01
C ALA A 94 -14.32 -14.89 8.48
N GLN A 95 -14.27 -15.28 9.76
CA GLN A 95 -15.14 -16.30 10.35
C GLN A 95 -16.52 -15.74 10.73
N GLN A 96 -16.56 -14.57 11.39
CA GLN A 96 -17.79 -14.01 11.94
C GLN A 96 -18.68 -13.32 10.89
N LYS A 97 -18.05 -12.63 9.91
CA LYS A 97 -18.78 -11.83 8.91
C LYS A 97 -18.59 -12.34 7.49
N GLY A 98 -17.84 -13.41 7.29
CA GLY A 98 -17.60 -13.95 5.95
C GLY A 98 -16.79 -13.05 5.04
N VAL A 99 -16.01 -12.09 5.59
CA VAL A 99 -15.19 -11.18 4.78
C VAL A 99 -14.11 -11.98 4.04
N ARG A 100 -13.98 -11.72 2.74
CA ARG A 100 -13.01 -12.38 1.86
C ARG A 100 -12.11 -11.40 1.12
N PHE A 101 -12.39 -10.10 1.16
CA PHE A 101 -11.68 -9.07 0.40
C PHE A 101 -11.00 -8.09 1.36
N PHE A 102 -9.67 -8.00 1.25
CA PHE A 102 -8.84 -7.21 2.13
C PHE A 102 -7.93 -6.27 1.30
N ALA A 103 -7.94 -4.99 1.64
CA ALA A 103 -7.02 -4.01 1.06
C ALA A 103 -6.38 -3.19 2.18
N GLY A 104 -5.06 -3.07 2.18
CA GLY A 104 -4.32 -2.35 3.23
C GLY A 104 -3.00 -3.04 3.55
N GLY A 105 -2.66 -3.09 4.84
CA GLY A 105 -1.36 -3.59 5.28
C GLY A 105 -0.26 -2.54 5.07
N ILE A 106 0.31 -2.06 6.17
CA ILE A 106 1.37 -1.05 6.16
C ILE A 106 2.72 -1.72 6.44
N LEU A 107 2.80 -2.50 7.51
CA LEU A 107 4.04 -3.16 7.90
C LEU A 107 4.21 -4.49 7.18
N SER A 108 5.44 -4.75 6.72
CA SER A 108 5.74 -5.95 5.95
C SER A 108 5.55 -7.24 6.75
N SER A 109 5.94 -7.25 8.03
CA SER A 109 5.75 -8.40 8.92
C SER A 109 4.27 -8.74 9.14
N GLU A 110 3.40 -7.72 9.28
CA GLU A 110 1.95 -7.92 9.37
C GLU A 110 1.39 -8.46 8.05
N SER A 111 1.79 -7.86 6.91
CA SER A 111 1.28 -8.24 5.60
C SER A 111 1.65 -9.67 5.21
N LEU A 112 2.86 -10.12 5.55
CA LEU A 112 3.30 -11.51 5.38
C LEU A 112 2.44 -12.48 6.20
N ALA A 113 2.14 -12.13 7.45
CA ALA A 113 1.32 -12.96 8.33
C ALA A 113 -0.16 -12.97 7.88
N MET A 114 -0.72 -11.79 7.57
CA MET A 114 -2.10 -11.67 7.11
C MET A 114 -2.35 -12.37 5.78
N GLY A 115 -1.41 -12.28 4.82
CA GLY A 115 -1.56 -12.93 3.52
C GLY A 115 -1.76 -14.44 3.65
N LYS A 116 -1.06 -15.10 4.58
CA LYS A 116 -1.23 -16.54 4.88
C LYS A 116 -2.63 -16.84 5.46
N GLU A 117 -3.15 -15.98 6.32
CA GLU A 117 -4.47 -16.17 6.91
C GLU A 117 -5.61 -15.88 5.92
N VAL A 118 -5.45 -14.86 5.07
CA VAL A 118 -6.41 -14.58 4.00
C VAL A 118 -6.48 -15.73 2.99
N GLN A 119 -5.33 -16.35 2.67
CA GLN A 119 -5.30 -17.54 1.82
C GLN A 119 -6.07 -18.71 2.46
N LYS A 120 -5.87 -18.98 3.76
CA LYS A 120 -6.62 -20.02 4.49
C LYS A 120 -8.13 -19.75 4.51
N ALA A 121 -8.52 -18.49 4.46
CA ALA A 121 -9.91 -18.07 4.41
C ALA A 121 -10.51 -18.05 2.99
N ASP A 122 -9.79 -18.55 1.96
CA ASP A 122 -10.17 -18.44 0.55
C ASP A 122 -10.49 -16.99 0.13
N GLY A 123 -9.70 -16.03 0.62
CA GLY A 123 -9.89 -14.60 0.37
C GLY A 123 -8.91 -14.03 -0.64
N VAL A 124 -8.95 -12.70 -0.80
CA VAL A 124 -8.02 -11.91 -1.62
C VAL A 124 -7.48 -10.76 -0.78
N PHE A 125 -6.17 -10.58 -0.79
CA PHE A 125 -5.47 -9.51 -0.09
C PHE A 125 -4.60 -8.72 -1.05
N ILE A 126 -4.75 -7.40 -1.08
CA ILE A 126 -3.84 -6.51 -1.79
C ILE A 126 -3.21 -5.52 -0.80
N THR A 127 -1.87 -5.46 -0.79
CA THR A 127 -1.10 -4.71 0.21
C THR A 127 -0.22 -3.64 -0.39
N THR A 128 0.11 -2.64 0.45
CA THR A 128 1.10 -1.58 0.18
C THR A 128 2.44 -1.84 0.87
N ALA A 129 2.63 -2.95 1.57
CA ALA A 129 3.87 -3.26 2.27
C ALA A 129 5.03 -3.58 1.31
N GLY A 130 6.27 -3.29 1.74
CA GLY A 130 7.42 -3.21 0.84
C GLY A 130 8.35 -4.42 0.77
N ALA A 131 8.34 -5.36 1.75
CA ALA A 131 9.31 -6.45 1.78
C ALA A 131 9.26 -7.33 0.52
N ASP A 132 10.42 -7.65 -0.03
CA ASP A 132 10.54 -8.44 -1.26
C ASP A 132 9.88 -9.82 -1.15
N GLU A 133 9.85 -10.40 0.04
CA GLU A 133 9.28 -11.71 0.35
C GLU A 133 7.79 -11.82 0.01
N ILE A 134 7.02 -10.72 0.07
CA ILE A 134 5.55 -10.72 -0.10
C ILE A 134 5.15 -11.27 -1.48
N THR A 135 5.84 -10.86 -2.53
CA THR A 135 5.67 -11.36 -3.91
C THR A 135 6.91 -12.14 -4.37
N GLY A 136 7.77 -12.52 -3.41
CA GLY A 136 8.95 -13.33 -3.58
C GLY A 136 8.77 -14.71 -2.93
N LYS A 137 9.71 -15.14 -2.10
CA LYS A 137 9.74 -16.49 -1.49
C LYS A 137 8.51 -16.85 -0.64
N ASP A 138 7.78 -15.86 -0.12
CA ASP A 138 6.55 -16.05 0.69
C ASP A 138 5.27 -15.70 -0.10
N CYS A 139 5.35 -15.58 -1.43
CA CYS A 139 4.18 -15.34 -2.27
C CYS A 139 3.13 -16.45 -2.10
N ASN A 140 1.88 -16.08 -2.28
CA ASN A 140 0.76 -17.02 -2.22
C ASN A 140 -0.37 -16.57 -3.14
N ALA A 141 -1.28 -17.50 -3.47
CA ALA A 141 -2.34 -17.27 -4.44
C ALA A 141 -3.38 -16.18 -4.05
N ALA A 142 -3.43 -15.78 -2.77
CA ALA A 142 -4.39 -14.80 -2.28
C ALA A 142 -3.82 -13.37 -2.20
N THR A 143 -2.48 -13.21 -2.24
CA THR A 143 -1.82 -11.95 -1.93
C THR A 143 -1.27 -11.26 -3.16
N PHE A 144 -1.64 -9.99 -3.33
CA PHE A 144 -1.15 -9.06 -4.35
C PHE A 144 -0.43 -7.88 -3.67
N ARG A 145 0.51 -7.26 -4.37
CA ARG A 145 1.22 -6.08 -3.87
C ARG A 145 1.22 -4.95 -4.88
N TRP A 146 0.73 -3.78 -4.45
CA TRP A 146 0.79 -2.56 -5.26
C TRP A 146 2.14 -1.83 -5.15
N SER A 147 2.77 -1.82 -3.99
CA SER A 147 4.03 -1.11 -3.80
C SER A 147 5.17 -1.73 -4.61
N VAL A 148 6.07 -0.88 -5.08
CA VAL A 148 7.39 -1.33 -5.55
C VAL A 148 8.13 -1.96 -4.37
N PRO A 149 8.75 -3.15 -4.54
CA PRO A 149 9.48 -3.84 -3.48
C PRO A 149 10.71 -3.08 -2.97
N THR A 150 11.24 -3.49 -1.81
CA THR A 150 12.47 -2.89 -1.23
C THR A 150 13.63 -2.89 -2.21
N PHE A 151 13.81 -3.95 -2.97
CA PHE A 151 14.80 -4.00 -4.06
C PHE A 151 14.60 -2.83 -5.05
N GLY A 152 13.41 -2.69 -5.61
CA GLY A 152 13.12 -1.66 -6.61
C GLY A 152 13.20 -0.23 -6.07
N ALA A 153 12.80 -0.02 -4.81
CA ALA A 153 12.90 1.27 -4.15
C ALA A 153 14.38 1.73 -4.04
N ILE A 154 15.28 0.83 -3.67
CA ILE A 154 16.71 1.11 -3.59
C ILE A 154 17.33 1.31 -4.98
N GLU A 155 16.95 0.51 -5.97
CA GLU A 155 17.38 0.68 -7.36
C GLU A 155 17.01 2.08 -7.89
N GLN A 156 15.81 2.56 -7.59
CA GLN A 156 15.29 3.85 -8.09
C GLN A 156 15.68 5.05 -7.21
N THR A 157 16.42 4.86 -6.14
CA THR A 157 16.91 5.95 -5.27
C THR A 157 18.44 5.99 -5.21
N VAL A 158 19.07 4.89 -4.86
CA VAL A 158 20.53 4.84 -4.67
C VAL A 158 21.28 4.98 -5.99
N ARG A 159 20.87 4.27 -7.06
CA ARG A 159 21.54 4.39 -8.36
C ARG A 159 21.45 5.79 -8.95
N PRO A 160 20.28 6.43 -9.03
CA PRO A 160 20.21 7.81 -9.50
C PRO A 160 21.04 8.77 -8.63
N LEU A 161 21.03 8.59 -7.30
CA LEU A 161 21.81 9.47 -6.43
C LEU A 161 23.31 9.31 -6.63
N ILE A 162 23.83 8.09 -6.87
CA ILE A 162 25.23 7.86 -7.23
C ILE A 162 25.60 8.59 -8.55
N GLN A 163 24.69 8.64 -9.51
CA GLN A 163 24.91 9.38 -10.78
C GLN A 163 24.92 10.89 -10.56
N ILE A 164 24.04 11.40 -9.68
CA ILE A 164 23.96 12.82 -9.32
C ILE A 164 25.21 13.24 -8.51
N LEU A 165 25.71 12.36 -7.67
CA LEU A 165 26.81 12.60 -6.75
C LEU A 165 27.98 11.61 -6.99
N PRO A 166 28.66 11.66 -8.14
CA PRO A 166 29.65 10.63 -8.52
C PRO A 166 30.89 10.60 -7.61
N LYS A 167 31.14 11.68 -6.85
CA LYS A 167 32.24 11.78 -5.89
C LYS A 167 31.90 11.28 -4.49
N ALA A 168 30.60 11.07 -4.16
CA ALA A 168 30.16 10.60 -2.86
C ALA A 168 30.38 9.09 -2.74
N LYS A 169 31.49 8.68 -2.12
CA LYS A 169 31.92 7.28 -2.05
C LYS A 169 31.72 6.61 -0.71
N ARG A 170 31.49 7.38 0.35
CA ARG A 170 31.35 6.89 1.73
C ARG A 170 29.88 6.99 2.17
N TRP A 171 29.25 5.85 2.39
CA TRP A 171 27.81 5.80 2.74
C TRP A 171 27.60 5.14 4.09
N TYR A 172 26.80 5.75 4.94
CA TYR A 172 26.34 5.18 6.22
C TYR A 172 24.84 4.93 6.19
N THR A 173 24.39 3.85 6.85
CA THR A 173 22.98 3.49 6.88
C THR A 173 22.41 3.48 8.30
N ILE A 174 21.13 3.90 8.46
CA ILE A 174 20.33 3.72 9.67
C ILE A 174 19.14 2.85 9.29
N THR A 175 19.00 1.69 9.94
CA THR A 175 18.15 0.59 9.48
C THR A 175 17.21 0.11 10.59
N PRO A 176 15.88 0.04 10.37
CA PRO A 176 14.97 -0.59 11.31
C PRO A 176 15.14 -2.12 11.26
N GLN A 177 15.22 -2.74 12.45
CA GLN A 177 15.54 -4.16 12.60
C GLN A 177 14.30 -5.04 12.36
N TYR A 178 13.91 -5.21 11.09
CA TYR A 178 12.89 -6.17 10.66
C TYR A 178 12.96 -6.36 9.13
N VAL A 179 12.20 -7.31 8.58
CA VAL A 179 12.27 -7.78 7.19
C VAL A 179 12.33 -6.67 6.14
N PHE A 180 11.59 -5.57 6.31
CA PHE A 180 11.62 -4.43 5.39
C PHE A 180 12.96 -3.68 5.42
N GLY A 181 13.46 -3.38 6.63
CA GLY A 181 14.76 -2.70 6.79
C GLY A 181 15.91 -3.55 6.27
N ASP A 182 15.89 -4.85 6.56
CA ASP A 182 16.90 -5.80 6.08
C ASP A 182 16.90 -5.90 4.54
N GLY A 183 15.71 -5.90 3.92
CA GLY A 183 15.57 -5.88 2.46
C GLY A 183 16.16 -4.63 1.83
N LEU A 184 15.84 -3.44 2.35
CA LEU A 184 16.44 -2.18 1.89
C LEU A 184 17.96 -2.16 2.03
N LEU A 185 18.47 -2.58 3.19
CA LEU A 185 19.92 -2.61 3.46
C LEU A 185 20.64 -3.60 2.55
N SER A 186 20.06 -4.79 2.35
CA SER A 186 20.64 -5.82 1.47
C SER A 186 20.73 -5.32 0.03
N ALA A 187 19.67 -4.71 -0.49
CA ALA A 187 19.66 -4.12 -1.83
C ALA A 187 20.68 -2.99 -1.97
N ALA A 188 20.78 -2.12 -0.95
CA ALA A 188 21.76 -1.04 -0.94
C ALA A 188 23.20 -1.58 -0.96
N LYS A 189 23.52 -2.57 -0.11
CA LYS A 189 24.86 -3.21 -0.09
C LYS A 189 25.22 -3.87 -1.41
N ALA A 190 24.27 -4.46 -2.12
CA ALA A 190 24.50 -5.04 -3.44
C ALA A 190 24.94 -3.96 -4.45
N ILE A 191 24.24 -2.80 -4.48
CA ILE A 191 24.63 -1.67 -5.33
C ILE A 191 25.98 -1.08 -4.90
N PHE A 192 26.22 -0.94 -3.59
CA PHE A 192 27.49 -0.44 -3.08
C PHE A 192 28.66 -1.27 -3.57
N LYS A 193 28.55 -2.60 -3.45
CA LYS A 193 29.57 -3.54 -3.96
C LYS A 193 29.78 -3.38 -5.47
N GLU A 194 28.69 -3.29 -6.25
CA GLU A 194 28.77 -3.14 -7.71
C GLU A 194 29.41 -1.82 -8.12
N LYS A 195 29.11 -0.72 -7.42
CA LYS A 195 29.55 0.65 -7.78
C LYS A 195 30.83 1.09 -7.08
N GLY A 196 31.47 0.24 -6.30
CA GLY A 196 32.67 0.59 -5.54
C GLY A 196 32.40 1.69 -4.51
N ILE A 197 31.24 1.65 -3.87
CA ILE A 197 30.86 2.52 -2.75
C ILE A 197 31.33 1.88 -1.45
N GLU A 198 32.00 2.63 -0.61
CA GLU A 198 32.39 2.21 0.73
C GLU A 198 31.20 2.33 1.68
N HIS A 199 30.71 1.20 2.19
CA HIS A 199 29.71 1.17 3.24
C HIS A 199 30.41 1.33 4.60
N VAL A 200 30.54 2.57 5.08
CA VAL A 200 31.33 2.92 6.26
C VAL A 200 30.68 2.55 7.60
N GLY A 201 29.45 2.09 7.60
CA GLY A 201 28.79 1.58 8.80
C GLY A 201 27.26 1.50 8.66
N ASN A 202 26.65 0.82 9.64
CA ASN A 202 25.21 0.69 9.79
C ASN A 202 24.82 0.72 11.26
N SER A 203 23.76 1.41 11.59
CA SER A 203 23.12 1.35 12.90
C SER A 203 21.73 0.73 12.76
N TYR A 204 21.50 -0.39 13.45
CA TYR A 204 20.19 -1.00 13.61
C TYR A 204 19.44 -0.41 14.80
N HIS A 205 18.14 -0.22 14.68
CA HIS A 205 17.26 0.21 15.75
C HIS A 205 15.95 -0.57 15.79
N SER A 206 15.27 -0.56 16.94
CA SER A 206 13.96 -1.20 17.10
C SER A 206 12.84 -0.40 16.45
N LEU A 207 11.68 -1.04 16.18
CA LEU A 207 10.47 -0.35 15.69
C LEU A 207 9.81 0.55 16.75
N ALA A 208 10.24 0.49 18.01
CA ALA A 208 9.77 1.36 19.09
C ALA A 208 10.68 2.58 19.33
N GLU A 209 11.80 2.69 18.59
CA GLU A 209 12.79 3.74 18.78
C GLU A 209 12.25 5.13 18.43
N LYS A 210 12.61 6.11 19.23
CA LYS A 210 12.25 7.52 19.07
C LYS A 210 13.44 8.46 19.19
N GLU A 211 14.53 7.97 19.79
CA GLU A 211 15.72 8.76 20.06
C GLU A 211 16.90 8.24 19.22
N PHE A 212 17.34 9.04 18.28
CA PHE A 212 18.34 8.64 17.28
C PHE A 212 19.72 9.28 17.51
N SER A 213 19.94 10.04 18.58
CA SER A 213 21.21 10.76 18.84
C SER A 213 22.42 9.83 18.87
N GLY A 214 22.32 8.68 19.53
CA GLY A 214 23.40 7.70 19.57
C GLY A 214 23.76 7.12 18.20
N TYR A 215 22.76 6.80 17.39
CA TYR A 215 22.92 6.31 16.02
C TYR A 215 23.56 7.38 15.11
N LEU A 216 23.15 8.63 15.28
CA LEU A 216 23.68 9.79 14.53
C LEU A 216 25.11 10.15 14.96
N THR A 217 25.48 9.95 16.23
CA THR A 217 26.85 10.09 16.71
C THR A 217 27.77 9.09 16.01
N ASN A 218 27.34 7.82 15.90
CA ASN A 218 28.10 6.80 15.18
C ASN A 218 28.23 7.16 13.68
N ALA A 219 27.14 7.63 13.06
CA ALA A 219 27.15 8.05 11.66
C ALA A 219 28.09 9.24 11.43
N ALA A 220 28.07 10.25 12.30
CA ALA A 220 28.94 11.41 12.22
C ALA A 220 30.43 11.05 12.38
N ALA A 221 30.75 10.14 13.32
CA ALA A 221 32.11 9.64 13.53
C ALA A 221 32.67 8.90 12.30
N ALA A 222 31.80 8.25 11.52
CA ALA A 222 32.17 7.56 10.27
C ALA A 222 32.41 8.54 9.10
N GLN A 223 32.10 9.82 9.21
CA GLN A 223 32.27 10.86 8.20
C GLN A 223 31.77 10.44 6.81
N PRO A 224 30.48 10.10 6.65
CA PRO A 224 29.95 9.69 5.36
C PRO A 224 29.74 10.87 4.41
N ASP A 225 29.83 10.64 3.10
CA ASP A 225 29.36 11.57 2.08
C ASP A 225 27.83 11.54 1.96
N VAL A 226 27.22 10.36 2.26
CA VAL A 226 25.77 10.16 2.23
C VAL A 226 25.30 9.40 3.47
N LEU A 227 24.32 9.97 4.18
CA LEU A 227 23.53 9.28 5.18
C LEU A 227 22.28 8.72 4.51
N LEU A 228 22.19 7.40 4.42
CA LEU A 228 21.04 6.67 3.87
C LEU A 228 20.13 6.19 5.02
N ILE A 229 18.95 6.80 5.14
CA ILE A 229 17.94 6.47 6.14
C ILE A 229 16.97 5.46 5.53
N LEU A 230 16.90 4.26 6.13
CA LEU A 230 16.05 3.14 5.68
C LEU A 230 14.78 2.98 6.52
N ASN A 231 14.47 3.95 7.36
CA ASN A 231 13.29 4.00 8.21
C ASN A 231 12.04 4.35 7.41
N PHE A 232 10.87 4.11 8.03
CA PHE A 232 9.56 4.47 7.51
C PHE A 232 8.68 5.09 8.62
N GLY A 233 7.63 5.81 8.24
CA GLY A 233 6.66 6.39 9.18
C GLY A 233 7.27 7.50 10.04
N SER A 234 6.80 7.64 11.29
CA SER A 234 7.28 8.66 12.22
C SER A 234 8.78 8.54 12.51
N GLN A 235 9.31 7.32 12.54
CA GLN A 235 10.73 7.08 12.79
C GLN A 235 11.63 7.73 11.75
N SER A 236 11.21 7.72 10.48
CA SER A 236 11.98 8.39 9.42
C SER A 236 11.99 9.91 9.58
N SER A 237 10.87 10.49 10.04
CA SER A 237 10.78 11.92 10.35
C SER A 237 11.62 12.30 11.55
N ASP A 238 11.58 11.49 12.62
CA ASP A 238 12.35 11.73 13.84
C ASP A 238 13.86 11.60 13.57
N THR A 239 14.29 10.58 12.83
CA THR A 239 15.69 10.41 12.43
C THR A 239 16.16 11.59 11.59
N LEU A 240 15.38 12.02 10.59
CA LEU A 240 15.77 13.15 9.73
C LEU A 240 15.83 14.46 10.52
N ARG A 241 14.84 14.74 11.39
CA ARG A 241 14.83 15.94 12.23
C ARG A 241 16.05 15.99 13.14
N GLN A 242 16.38 14.89 13.79
CA GLN A 242 17.56 14.79 14.65
C GLN A 242 18.85 14.87 13.84
N ALA A 243 18.93 14.23 12.66
CA ALA A 243 20.11 14.35 11.78
C ALA A 243 20.41 15.81 11.37
N VAL A 244 19.36 16.59 11.04
CA VAL A 244 19.48 18.00 10.71
C VAL A 244 19.94 18.80 11.95
N SER A 245 19.38 18.53 13.13
CA SER A 245 19.78 19.17 14.40
C SER A 245 21.23 18.84 14.78
N PHE A 246 21.71 17.65 14.49
CA PHE A 246 23.12 17.23 14.63
C PHE A 246 24.06 17.89 13.60
N GLY A 247 23.52 18.66 12.66
CA GLY A 247 24.30 19.31 11.62
C GLY A 247 24.76 18.40 10.49
N MET A 248 24.25 17.15 10.42
CA MET A 248 24.61 16.18 9.37
C MET A 248 24.38 16.74 7.96
N LYS A 249 23.30 17.48 7.75
CA LYS A 249 22.94 18.11 6.46
C LYS A 249 24.02 19.06 5.91
N ARG A 250 24.88 19.59 6.77
CA ARG A 250 26.02 20.46 6.37
C ARG A 250 27.24 19.66 5.90
N ASN A 251 27.35 18.43 6.36
CA ASN A 251 28.55 17.61 6.17
C ASN A 251 28.34 16.46 5.18
N CYS A 252 27.10 16.01 4.98
CA CYS A 252 26.75 14.94 4.06
C CYS A 252 25.41 15.17 3.39
N THR A 253 25.18 14.51 2.26
CA THR A 253 23.85 14.41 1.64
C THR A 253 23.00 13.42 2.43
N ILE A 254 21.72 13.72 2.61
CA ILE A 254 20.76 12.81 3.27
C ILE A 254 19.83 12.25 2.21
N LEU A 255 19.71 10.93 2.15
CA LEU A 255 18.72 10.18 1.38
C LEU A 255 17.84 9.36 2.31
N LEU A 256 16.54 9.60 2.27
CA LEU A 256 15.51 8.78 2.91
C LEU A 256 14.91 7.87 1.84
N ALA A 257 15.18 6.56 1.91
CA ALA A 257 14.88 5.65 0.81
C ALA A 257 13.38 5.39 0.60
N TRP A 258 12.54 5.65 1.63
CA TRP A 258 11.10 5.41 1.56
C TRP A 258 10.33 6.43 2.40
N ALA A 259 9.86 7.48 1.77
CA ALA A 259 9.05 8.51 2.43
C ALA A 259 7.61 8.04 2.68
N SER A 260 7.03 8.48 3.78
CA SER A 260 5.63 8.21 4.15
C SER A 260 4.64 8.98 3.27
N GLY A 261 5.05 10.12 2.69
CA GLY A 261 4.21 10.96 1.86
C GLY A 261 4.14 12.40 2.34
N LEU A 262 3.16 13.15 1.84
CA LEU A 262 3.03 14.58 2.08
C LEU A 262 3.01 14.94 3.58
N GLU A 263 2.32 14.17 4.41
CA GLU A 263 2.25 14.40 5.86
C GLU A 263 3.62 14.43 6.54
N GLN A 264 4.59 13.68 6.00
CA GLN A 264 5.96 13.71 6.50
C GLN A 264 6.64 15.05 6.20
N PHE A 265 6.45 15.56 4.99
CA PHE A 265 7.00 16.86 4.59
C PHE A 265 6.37 18.00 5.37
N GLU A 266 5.05 17.96 5.60
CA GLU A 266 4.32 18.91 6.44
C GLU A 266 4.83 18.91 7.89
N ALA A 267 5.03 17.73 8.47
CA ALA A 267 5.52 17.55 9.83
C ALA A 267 6.99 18.02 10.02
N LEU A 268 7.81 17.92 8.98
CA LEU A 268 9.22 18.31 8.98
C LEU A 268 9.39 19.80 8.66
N GLY A 269 8.57 20.32 7.77
CA GLY A 269 8.68 21.67 7.24
C GLY A 269 9.74 21.83 6.14
N PRO A 270 9.66 22.92 5.37
CA PRO A 270 10.51 23.12 4.20
C PRO A 270 12.01 23.23 4.54
N ASP A 271 12.37 23.82 5.68
CA ASP A 271 13.77 24.03 6.06
C ASP A 271 14.51 22.71 6.32
N ILE A 272 13.83 21.73 6.92
CA ILE A 272 14.39 20.39 7.12
C ILE A 272 14.45 19.63 5.79
N CYS A 273 13.38 19.73 4.98
CA CYS A 273 13.28 18.99 3.71
C CYS A 273 14.20 19.52 2.62
N ASP A 274 14.53 20.82 2.64
CA ASP A 274 15.36 21.44 1.60
C ASP A 274 16.68 20.70 1.35
N GLY A 275 16.92 20.31 0.09
CA GLY A 275 18.11 19.61 -0.36
C GLY A 275 18.19 18.13 0.04
N VAL A 276 17.29 17.62 0.86
CA VAL A 276 17.19 16.19 1.22
C VAL A 276 16.56 15.41 0.06
N TYR A 277 17.04 14.20 -0.19
CA TYR A 277 16.48 13.29 -1.19
C TYR A 277 15.53 12.30 -0.52
N PHE A 278 14.40 12.00 -1.21
CA PHE A 278 13.36 11.11 -0.71
C PHE A 278 12.94 10.11 -1.78
N GLY A 279 12.98 8.84 -1.46
CA GLY A 279 12.31 7.81 -2.25
C GLY A 279 10.81 7.82 -2.00
N ALA A 280 9.98 7.74 -3.03
CA ALA A 280 8.54 7.80 -2.88
C ALA A 280 7.80 6.80 -3.77
N GLN A 281 6.89 6.05 -3.16
CA GLN A 281 5.95 5.17 -3.86
C GLN A 281 4.87 5.96 -4.62
N TYR A 282 4.58 7.16 -4.14
CA TYR A 282 3.54 8.04 -4.63
C TYR A 282 3.85 9.48 -4.24
N TRP A 283 3.51 10.41 -5.12
CA TRP A 283 3.53 11.84 -4.87
C TRP A 283 2.31 12.50 -5.49
N HIS A 284 1.64 13.39 -4.78
CA HIS A 284 0.41 14.04 -5.27
C HIS A 284 0.60 14.86 -6.56
N GLY A 285 1.83 15.30 -6.83
CA GLY A 285 2.21 16.01 -8.06
C GLY A 285 2.48 15.12 -9.28
N ILE A 286 2.26 13.80 -9.21
CA ILE A 286 2.40 12.91 -10.38
C ILE A 286 1.37 13.26 -11.44
N ASP A 287 1.83 13.46 -12.68
CA ASP A 287 0.95 13.77 -13.81
C ASP A 287 0.39 12.50 -14.46
N SER A 288 -0.68 11.96 -13.86
CA SER A 288 -1.52 10.92 -14.45
C SER A 288 -3.00 11.29 -14.32
N PRO A 289 -3.87 10.84 -15.24
CA PRO A 289 -5.31 11.15 -15.17
C PRO A 289 -5.96 10.68 -13.87
N LEU A 290 -5.64 9.45 -13.42
CA LEU A 290 -6.19 8.89 -12.18
C LEU A 290 -5.68 9.64 -10.95
N ASN A 291 -4.40 10.07 -10.95
CA ASN A 291 -3.87 10.85 -9.84
C ASN A 291 -4.54 12.23 -9.74
N ARG A 292 -4.74 12.94 -10.87
CA ARG A 292 -5.46 14.21 -10.87
C ARG A 292 -6.88 14.06 -10.32
N ASP A 293 -7.60 12.99 -10.67
CA ASP A 293 -8.92 12.69 -10.13
C ASP A 293 -8.87 12.40 -8.62
N LEU A 294 -7.90 11.59 -8.16
CA LEU A 294 -7.70 11.29 -6.74
C LEU A 294 -7.42 12.57 -5.93
N VAL A 295 -6.51 13.42 -6.40
CA VAL A 295 -6.21 14.73 -5.77
C VAL A 295 -7.47 15.57 -5.64
N LYS A 296 -8.26 15.69 -6.71
CA LYS A 296 -9.54 16.44 -6.69
C LYS A 296 -10.51 15.87 -5.66
N ARG A 297 -10.68 14.53 -5.61
CA ARG A 297 -11.59 13.85 -4.68
C ARG A 297 -11.15 13.99 -3.23
N THR A 298 -9.86 13.84 -2.98
CA THR A 298 -9.28 13.96 -1.62
C THR A 298 -9.43 15.38 -1.10
N ASN A 299 -9.13 16.38 -1.94
CA ASN A 299 -9.35 17.79 -1.60
C ASN A 299 -10.83 18.10 -1.32
N ALA A 300 -11.75 17.56 -2.10
CA ALA A 300 -13.17 17.76 -1.88
C ALA A 300 -13.66 17.13 -0.57
N ALA A 301 -13.15 15.93 -0.24
CA ALA A 301 -13.59 15.16 0.93
C ALA A 301 -12.90 15.58 2.23
N PHE A 302 -11.59 15.88 2.20
CA PHE A 302 -10.75 16.02 3.40
C PHE A 302 -9.99 17.35 3.46
N LYS A 303 -10.09 18.22 2.43
CA LYS A 303 -9.37 19.50 2.33
C LYS A 303 -7.84 19.36 2.38
N ALA A 304 -7.32 18.23 1.89
CA ALA A 304 -5.90 17.89 1.86
C ALA A 304 -5.55 17.14 0.57
N ASN A 305 -4.31 17.20 0.14
CA ASN A 305 -3.78 16.36 -0.92
C ASN A 305 -3.52 14.93 -0.40
N PRO A 306 -3.65 13.90 -1.26
CA PRO A 306 -3.40 12.52 -0.83
C PRO A 306 -1.90 12.30 -0.55
N ASN A 307 -1.64 11.56 0.50
CA ASN A 307 -0.32 10.99 0.80
C ASN A 307 -0.22 9.54 0.30
N TYR A 308 0.93 8.89 0.52
CA TYR A 308 1.15 7.52 0.09
C TYR A 308 0.17 6.52 0.69
N SER A 309 -0.09 6.59 2.00
CA SER A 309 -0.95 5.62 2.69
C SER A 309 -2.41 5.70 2.20
N LEU A 310 -2.94 6.92 2.03
CA LEU A 310 -4.27 7.14 1.46
C LEU A 310 -4.34 6.67 0.01
N ALA A 311 -3.39 7.11 -0.83
CA ALA A 311 -3.36 6.78 -2.26
C ALA A 311 -3.21 5.27 -2.48
N GLY A 312 -2.33 4.62 -1.70
CA GLY A 312 -2.09 3.18 -1.78
C GLY A 312 -3.33 2.36 -1.39
N SER A 313 -4.00 2.71 -0.30
CA SER A 313 -5.23 2.00 0.12
C SER A 313 -6.38 2.25 -0.86
N TYR A 314 -6.51 3.48 -1.37
CA TYR A 314 -7.50 3.81 -2.42
C TYR A 314 -7.30 2.96 -3.67
N ILE A 315 -6.08 2.90 -4.22
CA ILE A 315 -5.81 2.15 -5.46
C ILE A 315 -5.92 0.63 -5.25
N CYS A 316 -5.46 0.11 -4.10
CA CYS A 316 -5.64 -1.30 -3.76
C CYS A 316 -7.12 -1.69 -3.72
N SER A 317 -7.96 -0.86 -3.09
CA SER A 317 -9.40 -1.07 -3.06
C SER A 317 -10.03 -0.97 -4.45
N LYS A 318 -9.62 0.04 -5.24
CA LYS A 318 -10.07 0.21 -6.62
C LYS A 318 -9.74 -1.01 -7.49
N ILE A 319 -8.52 -1.54 -7.41
CA ILE A 319 -8.09 -2.74 -8.15
C ILE A 319 -8.99 -3.94 -7.82
N LEU A 320 -9.28 -4.18 -6.53
CA LEU A 320 -10.19 -5.24 -6.11
C LEU A 320 -11.60 -5.07 -6.70
N LEU A 321 -12.15 -3.84 -6.62
CA LEU A 321 -13.50 -3.56 -7.10
C LEU A 321 -13.59 -3.63 -8.64
N ASP A 322 -12.58 -3.12 -9.35
CA ASP A 322 -12.50 -3.25 -10.82
C ASP A 322 -12.38 -4.71 -11.25
N ALA A 323 -11.61 -5.52 -10.52
CA ALA A 323 -11.46 -6.95 -10.77
C ALA A 323 -12.78 -7.71 -10.57
N MET A 324 -13.59 -7.35 -9.55
CA MET A 324 -14.94 -7.90 -9.38
C MET A 324 -15.85 -7.57 -10.57
N VAL A 325 -15.81 -6.31 -11.03
CA VAL A 325 -16.58 -5.89 -12.21
C VAL A 325 -16.13 -6.66 -13.45
N LYS A 326 -14.82 -6.76 -13.68
CA LYS A 326 -14.24 -7.51 -14.81
C LYS A 326 -14.58 -8.99 -14.75
N ALA A 327 -14.58 -9.60 -13.57
CA ALA A 327 -14.94 -11.01 -13.36
C ALA A 327 -16.46 -11.27 -13.46
N GLY A 328 -17.29 -10.19 -13.39
CA GLY A 328 -18.74 -10.33 -13.24
C GLY A 328 -19.14 -11.09 -11.96
N SER A 329 -18.29 -11.11 -10.92
CA SER A 329 -18.42 -11.97 -9.75
C SER A 329 -17.67 -11.43 -8.55
N ALA A 330 -18.22 -11.64 -7.36
CA ALA A 330 -17.55 -11.47 -6.07
C ALA A 330 -17.02 -12.82 -5.50
N ASP A 331 -16.84 -13.82 -6.34
CA ASP A 331 -16.14 -15.05 -5.97
C ASP A 331 -14.63 -14.77 -5.93
N PRO A 332 -13.93 -15.03 -4.80
CA PRO A 332 -12.51 -14.70 -4.67
C PRO A 332 -11.61 -15.32 -5.74
N LYS A 333 -11.85 -16.57 -6.16
CA LYS A 333 -11.05 -17.25 -7.17
C LYS A 333 -11.19 -16.58 -8.54
N LYS A 334 -12.41 -16.15 -8.88
CA LYS A 334 -12.67 -15.41 -10.12
C LYS A 334 -12.06 -14.02 -10.09
N VAL A 335 -12.08 -13.36 -8.92
CA VAL A 335 -11.44 -12.05 -8.73
C VAL A 335 -9.92 -12.17 -8.87
N VAL A 336 -9.27 -13.15 -8.24
CA VAL A 336 -7.84 -13.44 -8.43
C VAL A 336 -7.50 -13.63 -9.91
N ALA A 337 -8.25 -14.49 -10.61
CA ALA A 337 -8.03 -14.73 -12.04
C ALA A 337 -8.22 -13.47 -12.91
N ALA A 338 -9.14 -12.57 -12.52
CA ALA A 338 -9.34 -11.29 -13.20
C ALA A 338 -8.24 -10.27 -12.90
N MET A 339 -7.60 -10.35 -11.72
CA MET A 339 -6.46 -9.51 -11.33
C MET A 339 -5.17 -9.93 -12.05
N GLU A 340 -4.93 -11.23 -12.23
CA GLU A 340 -3.74 -11.75 -12.89
C GLU A 340 -3.60 -11.20 -14.31
N GLY A 341 -2.48 -10.52 -14.59
CA GLY A 341 -2.21 -9.89 -15.89
C GLY A 341 -3.06 -8.65 -16.18
N MET A 342 -3.78 -8.11 -15.20
CA MET A 342 -4.59 -6.90 -15.39
C MET A 342 -3.71 -5.69 -15.65
N LYS A 343 -3.99 -5.00 -16.77
CA LYS A 343 -3.37 -3.71 -17.13
C LYS A 343 -4.39 -2.59 -16.95
N TYR A 344 -3.96 -1.48 -16.39
CA TYR A 344 -4.83 -0.35 -16.11
C TYR A 344 -4.05 0.98 -16.03
N ASP A 345 -4.74 2.09 -16.21
CA ASP A 345 -4.19 3.41 -15.93
C ASP A 345 -4.22 3.65 -14.43
N GLY A 346 -3.05 3.56 -13.81
CA GLY A 346 -2.86 3.67 -12.38
C GLY A 346 -2.52 5.08 -11.91
N LEU A 347 -2.20 5.19 -10.62
CA LEU A 347 -1.79 6.47 -10.01
C LEU A 347 -0.43 6.95 -10.51
N THR A 348 0.43 6.03 -10.95
CA THR A 348 1.80 6.34 -11.40
C THR A 348 1.97 6.25 -12.92
N GLY A 349 0.87 6.26 -13.66
CA GLY A 349 0.79 6.01 -15.10
C GLY A 349 0.29 4.60 -15.41
N PRO A 350 0.62 4.01 -16.57
CA PRO A 350 0.26 2.63 -16.87
C PRO A 350 0.86 1.67 -15.85
N GLU A 351 0.01 0.81 -15.30
CA GLU A 351 0.37 -0.20 -14.30
C GLU A 351 -0.13 -1.58 -14.75
N GLU A 352 0.58 -2.65 -14.36
CA GLU A 352 0.24 -4.02 -14.69
C GLU A 352 0.43 -4.93 -13.46
N ILE A 353 -0.50 -5.84 -13.22
CA ILE A 353 -0.33 -6.90 -12.24
C ILE A 353 0.38 -8.08 -12.91
N ARG A 354 1.63 -8.32 -12.56
CA ARG A 354 2.40 -9.44 -13.08
C ARG A 354 1.82 -10.76 -12.55
N LYS A 355 1.34 -11.62 -13.47
CA LYS A 355 0.64 -12.85 -13.10
C LYS A 355 1.50 -13.80 -12.28
N ALA A 356 2.79 -13.92 -12.62
CA ALA A 356 3.68 -14.92 -12.07
C ALA A 356 3.95 -14.79 -10.57
N ASP A 357 3.77 -13.61 -9.99
CA ASP A 357 4.07 -13.33 -8.59
C ASP A 357 3.14 -12.30 -7.93
N HIS A 358 2.08 -11.87 -8.62
CA HIS A 358 1.09 -10.91 -8.15
C HIS A 358 1.65 -9.52 -7.80
N GLN A 359 2.82 -9.17 -8.36
CA GLN A 359 3.43 -7.86 -8.21
C GLN A 359 2.84 -6.86 -9.19
N VAL A 360 2.39 -5.70 -8.72
CA VAL A 360 2.05 -4.57 -9.58
C VAL A 360 3.34 -3.90 -10.07
N LEU A 361 3.51 -3.84 -11.38
CA LEU A 361 4.60 -3.11 -12.03
C LEU A 361 4.19 -1.65 -12.19
N LYS A 362 4.93 -0.75 -11.55
CA LYS A 362 4.66 0.69 -11.49
C LYS A 362 5.93 1.49 -11.24
N ASN A 363 5.84 2.82 -11.38
CA ASN A 363 6.98 3.70 -11.13
C ASN A 363 7.23 3.90 -9.63
N TYR A 364 8.50 4.08 -9.29
CA TYR A 364 9.02 4.63 -8.05
C TYR A 364 9.73 5.95 -8.34
N TYR A 365 9.75 6.86 -7.38
CA TYR A 365 10.21 8.22 -7.59
C TYR A 365 11.37 8.57 -6.65
N LEU A 366 12.36 9.31 -7.16
CA LEU A 366 13.33 10.04 -6.36
C LEU A 366 12.89 11.52 -6.35
N LEU A 367 12.60 12.03 -5.17
CA LEU A 367 12.24 13.43 -4.95
C LEU A 367 13.43 14.17 -4.34
N LYS A 368 13.48 15.49 -4.54
CA LYS A 368 14.38 16.39 -3.82
C LYS A 368 13.59 17.50 -3.17
N GLY A 369 13.77 17.70 -1.88
CA GLY A 369 13.12 18.77 -1.12
C GLY A 369 13.50 20.15 -1.65
N LYS A 370 12.53 21.08 -1.65
CA LYS A 370 12.64 22.46 -2.10
C LYS A 370 12.85 23.41 -0.94
N PRO A 371 13.63 24.47 -1.10
CA PRO A 371 13.62 25.60 -0.17
C PRO A 371 12.25 26.30 -0.22
N LYS A 372 11.81 26.85 0.92
CA LYS A 372 10.53 27.52 1.08
C LYS A 372 10.24 28.56 -0.01
N GLY A 373 11.25 29.32 -0.42
CA GLY A 373 11.10 30.37 -1.45
C GLY A 373 10.84 29.85 -2.87
N ARG A 374 10.98 28.52 -3.13
CA ARG A 374 10.68 27.88 -4.40
C ARG A 374 9.35 27.12 -4.42
N MET A 375 8.67 27.01 -3.30
CA MET A 375 7.37 26.35 -3.20
C MET A 375 6.30 27.23 -3.84
N LYS A 376 5.52 26.67 -4.76
CA LYS A 376 4.42 27.36 -5.47
C LYS A 376 3.13 27.43 -4.65
N ASN A 377 2.96 26.51 -3.71
CA ASN A 377 1.85 26.44 -2.77
C ASN A 377 2.31 25.71 -1.50
N ALA A 378 1.43 25.56 -0.51
CA ALA A 378 1.76 24.98 0.80
C ALA A 378 2.26 23.53 0.72
N ASP A 379 1.87 22.76 -0.30
CA ASP A 379 2.17 21.34 -0.44
C ASP A 379 3.29 21.04 -1.45
N ASP A 380 3.87 22.09 -2.07
CA ASP A 380 4.90 21.97 -3.12
C ASP A 380 6.31 21.76 -2.53
N TYR A 381 6.45 20.78 -1.63
CA TYR A 381 7.67 20.52 -0.87
C TYR A 381 8.84 19.95 -1.68
N ALA A 382 8.59 19.30 -2.82
CA ALA A 382 9.65 18.58 -3.52
C ALA A 382 9.48 18.59 -5.05
N ASP A 383 10.61 18.50 -5.75
CA ASP A 383 10.68 18.21 -7.19
C ASP A 383 10.88 16.71 -7.42
N ILE A 384 10.22 16.14 -8.43
CA ILE A 384 10.54 14.81 -8.93
C ILE A 384 11.86 14.90 -9.71
N VAL A 385 12.90 14.23 -9.20
CA VAL A 385 14.25 14.22 -9.81
C VAL A 385 14.36 13.11 -10.85
N SER A 386 13.84 11.95 -10.52
CA SER A 386 13.79 10.80 -11.43
C SER A 386 12.63 9.88 -11.07
N SER A 387 12.23 9.06 -12.03
CA SER A 387 11.25 7.98 -11.82
C SER A 387 11.57 6.81 -12.73
N GLY A 388 11.16 5.63 -12.35
CA GLY A 388 11.33 4.42 -13.15
C GLY A 388 10.80 3.19 -12.48
N GLN A 389 10.92 2.07 -13.17
CA GLN A 389 10.51 0.76 -12.71
C GLN A 389 11.73 -0.13 -12.52
N SER A 390 11.82 -0.77 -11.38
CA SER A 390 12.84 -1.79 -11.09
C SER A 390 12.24 -2.93 -10.31
N PHE A 391 12.25 -4.10 -10.90
CA PHE A 391 11.71 -5.32 -10.32
C PHE A 391 12.67 -6.47 -10.60
N LEU A 392 12.79 -7.39 -9.65
CA LEU A 392 13.50 -8.63 -9.91
C LEU A 392 12.83 -9.40 -11.06
N PRO A 393 13.61 -10.04 -11.94
CA PRO A 393 13.08 -11.06 -12.86
C PRO A 393 12.36 -12.15 -12.08
N VAL A 394 11.30 -12.73 -12.64
CA VAL A 394 10.44 -13.70 -11.94
C VAL A 394 11.24 -14.88 -11.38
N ASP A 395 12.18 -15.41 -12.15
CA ASP A 395 13.07 -16.51 -11.78
C ASP A 395 13.99 -16.19 -10.58
N LYS A 396 14.16 -14.90 -10.25
CA LYS A 396 14.98 -14.44 -9.12
C LYS A 396 14.18 -13.96 -7.91
N THR A 397 12.85 -13.91 -8.02
CA THR A 397 11.99 -13.51 -6.87
C THR A 397 11.88 -14.61 -5.81
N GLY A 398 12.05 -15.85 -6.20
CA GLY A 398 11.82 -17.03 -5.36
C GLY A 398 10.33 -17.38 -5.20
N CYS A 399 9.42 -16.68 -5.87
CA CYS A 399 8.00 -17.02 -5.90
C CYS A 399 7.76 -18.30 -6.68
N LYS A 400 6.84 -19.15 -6.19
CA LYS A 400 6.49 -20.45 -6.78
C LYS A 400 5.01 -20.53 -7.15
N LEU A 401 4.41 -19.42 -7.56
CA LEU A 401 3.00 -19.39 -8.00
C LEU A 401 2.83 -19.87 -9.46
N ALA A 402 3.84 -19.72 -10.29
CA ALA A 402 3.84 -20.12 -11.70
C ALA A 402 4.42 -21.49 -11.92
#